data_801089faa4b8e2700b24e0b9a64d2397
#
_entry.id   801089faa4b8e2700b24e0b9a64d2397
#
_cell.length_a   1.000
_cell.length_b   1.000
_cell.length_c   1.000
_cell.angle_alpha   90.00
_cell.angle_beta   90.00
_cell.angle_gamma   90.00
#
_symmetry.space_group_name_H-M   'P 1'
#
loop_
_entity.id
_entity.type
_entity.pdbx_description
1 polymer ?
#
loop_
_entity_poly.entity_id
_entity_poly.type
_entity_poly.pdbx_seq_one_letter_code
_entity_poly.pdbx_strand_id
1 'polypeptide(L)'
;MAMNSLNNWNNMDTNNFNELIKPFFWIEHENSVSVCLNVGEYKAEIFQEREDEGFEGNGYDWGALAKVFLEEQKTELIEIIKFDPEADMFCVYSSNPDALKSFIIAFKETCENETLIQDLFLRAELD
;
A
#
# COMPACT_ATOMS: atom_id res chain seq x y z
N MET A 1 -2.48 -18.63 20.81
CA MET A 1 -3.64 -18.66 19.92
C MET A 1 -3.34 -17.96 18.61
N ALA A 2 -3.66 -18.65 17.54
CA ALA A 2 -3.43 -18.09 16.21
C ALA A 2 -4.17 -16.77 16.00
N MET A 3 -5.37 -16.68 16.53
CA MET A 3 -6.17 -15.47 16.37
C MET A 3 -5.50 -14.25 16.98
N ASN A 4 -4.89 -14.41 18.15
CA ASN A 4 -4.20 -13.30 18.78
C ASN A 4 -3.00 -12.86 17.95
N SER A 5 -2.30 -13.83 17.36
CA SER A 5 -1.15 -13.51 16.51
C SER A 5 -1.58 -12.68 15.30
N LEU A 6 -2.72 -13.03 14.71
CA LEU A 6 -3.18 -12.35 13.51
C LEU A 6 -3.51 -10.88 13.76
N ASN A 7 -3.85 -10.52 14.99
CA ASN A 7 -4.27 -9.17 15.32
C ASN A 7 -3.28 -8.41 16.20
N ASN A 8 -2.08 -8.95 16.39
CA ASN A 8 -1.09 -8.30 17.24
C ASN A 8 -0.71 -6.91 16.76
N TRP A 9 -0.70 -6.70 15.43
CA TRP A 9 -0.33 -5.40 14.90
C TRP A 9 -1.34 -4.31 15.25
N ASN A 10 -2.57 -4.64 15.55
CA ASN A 10 -3.58 -3.66 15.97
C ASN A 10 -3.25 -3.05 17.33
N ASN A 11 -2.51 -3.78 18.15
CA ASN A 11 -2.17 -3.36 19.50
C ASN A 11 -0.76 -2.81 19.63
N MET A 12 -0.03 -2.73 18.53
CA MET A 12 1.31 -2.18 18.52
C MET A 12 1.26 -0.67 18.70
N ASP A 13 2.28 -0.10 19.36
CA ASP A 13 2.43 1.34 19.35
C ASP A 13 2.89 1.77 17.95
N THR A 14 2.83 3.09 17.70
CA THR A 14 3.10 3.63 16.38
C THR A 14 4.53 3.34 15.91
N ASN A 15 5.49 3.40 16.82
CA ASN A 15 6.89 3.15 16.46
C ASN A 15 7.10 1.71 16.02
N ASN A 16 6.53 0.76 16.75
CA ASN A 16 6.66 -0.65 16.39
C ASN A 16 5.94 -0.95 15.10
N PHE A 17 4.77 -0.33 14.88
CA PHE A 17 4.03 -0.53 13.65
C PHE A 17 4.81 0.02 12.46
N ASN A 18 5.44 1.20 12.61
CA ASN A 18 6.27 1.77 11.54
C ASN A 18 7.43 0.84 11.17
N GLU A 19 8.03 0.18 12.17
CA GLU A 19 9.09 -0.78 11.85
C GLU A 19 8.56 -1.95 11.03
N LEU A 20 7.36 -2.40 11.38
CA LEU A 20 6.75 -3.54 10.69
C LEU A 20 6.45 -3.25 9.22
N ILE A 21 6.04 -2.02 8.91
CA ILE A 21 5.59 -1.69 7.55
C ILE A 21 6.65 -1.00 6.69
N LYS A 22 7.87 -0.79 7.21
CA LYS A 22 8.92 -0.16 6.40
C LYS A 22 9.00 -0.82 5.03
N PRO A 23 9.22 -0.05 3.97
CA PRO A 23 9.52 1.38 3.90
C PRO A 23 8.30 2.30 3.90
N PHE A 24 7.11 1.77 4.04
CA PHE A 24 5.92 2.61 4.24
C PHE A 24 5.99 3.21 5.64
N PHE A 25 5.30 4.35 5.82
CA PHE A 25 5.29 4.98 7.14
C PHE A 25 3.89 5.50 7.44
N TRP A 26 3.56 5.47 8.74
CA TRP A 26 2.24 5.76 9.28
C TRP A 26 2.22 7.17 9.83
N ILE A 27 1.17 7.95 9.48
CA ILE A 27 1.00 9.31 9.96
C ILE A 27 -0.38 9.44 10.56
N GLU A 28 -0.47 9.97 11.78
CA GLU A 28 -1.75 10.19 12.43
C GLU A 28 -2.17 11.65 12.30
N HIS A 29 -3.41 11.86 11.92
CA HIS A 29 -4.01 13.18 11.81
C HIS A 29 -5.16 13.27 12.82
N GLU A 30 -5.81 14.43 12.88
CA GLU A 30 -6.88 14.64 13.87
C GLU A 30 -8.05 13.68 13.67
N ASN A 31 -8.52 13.52 12.43
CA ASN A 31 -9.70 12.73 12.14
C ASN A 31 -9.45 11.57 11.19
N SER A 32 -8.19 11.29 10.89
CA SER A 32 -7.85 10.23 9.93
C SER A 32 -6.43 9.77 10.17
N VAL A 33 -6.05 8.71 9.44
CA VAL A 33 -4.69 8.20 9.45
C VAL A 33 -4.27 8.03 8.00
N SER A 34 -2.96 8.15 7.75
CA SER A 34 -2.39 7.95 6.42
C SER A 34 -1.24 6.97 6.49
N VAL A 35 -1.00 6.29 5.38
CA VAL A 35 0.23 5.53 5.19
C VAL A 35 0.82 5.95 3.87
N CYS A 36 2.12 6.23 3.86
CA CYS A 36 2.79 6.81 2.71
C CYS A 36 4.09 6.08 2.40
N LEU A 37 4.56 6.28 1.17
CA LEU A 37 5.82 5.73 0.70
C LEU A 37 6.50 6.76 -0.17
N ASN A 38 7.76 7.07 0.15
CA ASN A 38 8.59 7.85 -0.75
C ASN A 38 9.01 6.93 -1.89
N VAL A 39 8.62 7.29 -3.12
CA VAL A 39 8.85 6.42 -4.26
C VAL A 39 10.26 6.59 -4.82
N GLY A 40 10.69 5.65 -5.64
CA GLY A 40 11.96 5.74 -6.36
C GLY A 40 12.96 4.66 -6.00
N GLU A 41 12.77 3.96 -4.91
CA GLU A 41 13.69 2.90 -4.48
C GLU A 41 13.01 1.56 -4.29
N TYR A 42 12.05 1.51 -3.35
CA TYR A 42 11.39 0.25 -3.05
C TYR A 42 10.64 -0.27 -4.28
N LYS A 43 10.97 -1.48 -4.69
CA LYS A 43 10.32 -2.18 -5.82
C LYS A 43 10.27 -1.35 -7.10
N ALA A 44 11.23 -0.44 -7.28
CA ALA A 44 11.24 0.43 -8.46
C ALA A 44 11.39 -0.37 -9.76
N GLU A 45 12.07 -1.50 -9.71
CA GLU A 45 12.32 -2.33 -10.89
C GLU A 45 11.03 -2.91 -11.49
N ILE A 46 9.97 -3.06 -10.68
CA ILE A 46 8.70 -3.57 -11.19
C ILE A 46 8.15 -2.65 -12.27
N PHE A 47 8.21 -1.34 -12.01
CA PHE A 47 7.64 -0.37 -12.94
C PHE A 47 8.43 -0.25 -14.23
N GLN A 48 9.73 -0.60 -14.19
CA GLN A 48 10.56 -0.58 -15.38
C GLN A 48 10.09 -1.59 -16.43
N GLU A 49 9.40 -2.64 -16.01
CA GLU A 49 8.92 -3.66 -16.93
C GLU A 49 7.85 -3.13 -17.87
N ARG A 50 7.22 -2.02 -17.52
CA ARG A 50 6.19 -1.41 -18.36
C ARG A 50 6.48 0.07 -18.62
N GLU A 51 7.76 0.46 -18.60
CA GLU A 51 8.11 1.86 -18.81
C GLU A 51 7.80 2.32 -20.23
N ASP A 52 7.80 1.42 -21.20
CA ASP A 52 7.43 1.75 -22.56
C ASP A 52 5.94 2.05 -22.69
N GLU A 53 5.15 1.69 -21.69
CA GLU A 53 3.73 2.07 -21.65
C GLU A 53 3.50 3.38 -20.91
N GLY A 54 4.55 3.95 -20.31
CA GLY A 54 4.46 5.22 -19.62
C GLY A 54 4.59 5.15 -18.11
N PHE A 55 4.79 3.94 -17.55
CA PHE A 55 4.99 3.82 -16.10
C PHE A 55 6.36 4.34 -15.70
N GLU A 56 6.40 5.12 -14.62
CA GLU A 56 7.62 5.75 -14.12
C GLU A 56 7.96 5.32 -12.70
N GLY A 57 7.03 4.63 -12.02
CA GLY A 57 7.23 4.29 -10.63
C GLY A 57 6.94 5.44 -9.68
N ASN A 58 6.16 6.41 -10.13
CA ASN A 58 5.80 7.57 -9.31
C ASN A 58 4.63 7.23 -8.39
N GLY A 59 4.19 8.22 -7.60
CA GLY A 59 3.09 8.00 -6.64
C GLY A 59 1.80 7.60 -7.31
N TYR A 60 1.54 8.12 -8.50
CA TYR A 60 0.31 7.78 -9.22
C TYR A 60 0.36 6.33 -9.71
N ASP A 61 1.51 5.86 -10.14
CA ASP A 61 1.68 4.48 -10.59
C ASP A 61 1.51 3.51 -9.42
N TRP A 62 2.05 3.87 -8.26
CA TRP A 62 1.81 3.09 -7.04
C TRP A 62 0.33 3.05 -6.69
N GLY A 63 -0.37 4.17 -6.91
CA GLY A 63 -1.81 4.23 -6.71
C GLY A 63 -2.56 3.27 -7.61
N ALA A 64 -2.15 3.20 -8.89
CA ALA A 64 -2.76 2.27 -9.84
C ALA A 64 -2.56 0.82 -9.39
N LEU A 65 -1.36 0.49 -8.92
CA LEU A 65 -1.07 -0.85 -8.42
C LEU A 65 -1.90 -1.18 -7.19
N ALA A 66 -1.97 -0.24 -6.25
CA ALA A 66 -2.74 -0.45 -5.02
C ALA A 66 -4.23 -0.60 -5.33
N LYS A 67 -4.73 0.11 -6.35
CA LYS A 67 -6.13 0.00 -6.73
C LYS A 67 -6.46 -1.39 -7.22
N VAL A 68 -5.60 -1.97 -8.07
CA VAL A 68 -5.79 -3.34 -8.54
C VAL A 68 -5.75 -4.30 -7.36
N PHE A 69 -4.81 -4.08 -6.42
CA PHE A 69 -4.73 -4.92 -5.23
C PHE A 69 -6.04 -4.90 -4.44
N LEU A 70 -6.59 -3.70 -4.22
CA LEU A 70 -7.85 -3.59 -3.49
C LEU A 70 -8.98 -4.31 -4.23
N GLU A 71 -9.06 -4.10 -5.53
CA GLU A 71 -10.15 -4.67 -6.32
C GLU A 71 -10.11 -6.19 -6.37
N GLU A 72 -8.92 -6.78 -6.32
CA GLU A 72 -8.79 -8.21 -6.49
C GLU A 72 -8.60 -8.96 -5.17
N GLN A 73 -8.00 -8.33 -4.18
CA GLN A 73 -7.62 -9.00 -2.95
C GLN A 73 -8.35 -8.51 -1.71
N LYS A 74 -8.86 -7.28 -1.73
CA LYS A 74 -9.47 -6.66 -0.54
C LYS A 74 -10.65 -5.79 -0.94
N THR A 75 -11.60 -6.38 -1.66
CA THR A 75 -12.77 -5.65 -2.16
C THR A 75 -13.55 -4.97 -1.03
N GLU A 76 -13.53 -5.56 0.16
CA GLU A 76 -14.27 -4.98 1.28
C GLU A 76 -13.68 -3.64 1.74
N LEU A 77 -12.46 -3.31 1.32
CA LEU A 77 -11.80 -2.07 1.72
C LEU A 77 -11.89 -0.96 0.68
N ILE A 78 -12.46 -1.25 -0.50
CA ILE A 78 -12.40 -0.30 -1.63
C ILE A 78 -12.98 1.06 -1.28
N GLU A 79 -14.10 1.09 -0.56
CA GLU A 79 -14.76 2.37 -0.23
C GLU A 79 -14.24 2.99 1.05
N ILE A 80 -13.43 2.25 1.81
CA ILE A 80 -12.90 2.71 3.08
C ILE A 80 -11.53 3.36 2.91
N ILE A 81 -10.74 2.86 1.96
CA ILE A 81 -9.38 3.34 1.71
C ILE A 81 -9.43 4.40 0.61
N LYS A 82 -8.88 5.57 0.90
CA LYS A 82 -8.86 6.69 -0.04
C LYS A 82 -7.43 6.96 -0.49
N PHE A 83 -7.28 7.44 -1.69
CA PHE A 83 -5.97 7.70 -2.29
C PHE A 83 -5.70 9.18 -2.37
N ASP A 84 -4.45 9.56 -2.09
CA ASP A 84 -4.01 10.95 -2.20
C ASP A 84 -2.54 10.97 -2.66
N PRO A 85 -2.26 10.39 -3.84
CA PRO A 85 -0.87 10.30 -4.31
C PRO A 85 -0.36 11.62 -4.87
N GLU A 86 0.96 11.77 -4.80
CA GLU A 86 1.67 12.86 -5.46
C GLU A 86 2.73 12.25 -6.35
N ALA A 87 3.38 13.08 -7.16
CA ALA A 87 4.37 12.54 -8.11
C ALA A 87 5.49 11.77 -7.40
N ASP A 88 5.95 12.27 -6.27
CA ASP A 88 7.08 11.68 -5.56
C ASP A 88 6.67 10.90 -4.32
N MET A 89 5.37 10.73 -4.07
CA MET A 89 4.91 10.04 -2.87
C MET A 89 3.58 9.34 -3.10
N PHE A 90 3.54 8.06 -2.74
CA PHE A 90 2.31 7.30 -2.70
C PHE A 90 1.69 7.48 -1.32
N CYS A 91 0.42 7.90 -1.26
CA CYS A 91 -0.29 8.06 0.00
C CYS A 91 -1.70 7.51 -0.10
N VAL A 92 -2.11 6.81 0.95
CA VAL A 92 -3.49 6.39 1.13
C VAL A 92 -3.92 6.79 2.55
N TYR A 93 -5.21 7.00 2.73
CA TYR A 93 -5.70 7.42 4.04
C TYR A 93 -7.08 6.83 4.30
N SER A 94 -7.49 6.87 5.58
CA SER A 94 -8.80 6.40 5.98
C SER A 94 -9.15 7.01 7.33
N SER A 95 -10.44 7.15 7.59
CA SER A 95 -10.92 7.50 8.93
C SER A 95 -11.00 6.25 9.81
N ASN A 96 -10.72 5.08 9.26
CA ASN A 96 -10.77 3.80 9.98
C ASN A 96 -9.36 3.26 10.10
N PRO A 97 -8.69 3.46 11.25
CA PRO A 97 -7.29 3.01 11.41
C PRO A 97 -7.10 1.51 11.23
N ASP A 98 -8.05 0.72 11.72
CA ASP A 98 -7.92 -0.74 11.61
C ASP A 98 -7.96 -1.19 10.16
N ALA A 99 -8.83 -0.56 9.36
CA ALA A 99 -8.91 -0.88 7.95
C ALA A 99 -7.61 -0.51 7.23
N LEU A 100 -7.04 0.64 7.55
CA LEU A 100 -5.79 1.06 6.92
C LEU A 100 -4.63 0.16 7.32
N LYS A 101 -4.59 -0.27 8.57
CA LYS A 101 -3.57 -1.22 9.03
C LYS A 101 -3.71 -2.54 8.29
N SER A 102 -4.93 -3.04 8.15
CA SER A 102 -5.19 -4.26 7.41
C SER A 102 -4.71 -4.15 5.97
N PHE A 103 -5.00 -3.01 5.35
CA PHE A 103 -4.57 -2.76 3.97
C PHE A 103 -3.05 -2.80 3.84
N ILE A 104 -2.34 -2.04 4.66
CA ILE A 104 -0.91 -1.90 4.44
C ILE A 104 -0.14 -3.18 4.77
N ILE A 105 -0.58 -3.92 5.77
CA ILE A 105 0.04 -5.21 6.09
C ILE A 105 -0.10 -6.16 4.89
N ALA A 106 -1.32 -6.27 4.36
CA ALA A 106 -1.57 -7.18 3.24
C ALA A 106 -0.89 -6.70 1.95
N PHE A 107 -0.91 -5.39 1.72
CA PHE A 107 -0.30 -4.83 0.52
C PHE A 107 1.21 -5.03 0.53
N LYS A 108 1.84 -4.79 1.67
CA LYS A 108 3.29 -5.00 1.77
C LYS A 108 3.64 -6.47 1.57
N GLU A 109 2.88 -7.38 2.17
CA GLU A 109 3.12 -8.80 1.96
C GLU A 109 3.02 -9.17 0.48
N THR A 110 2.07 -8.58 -0.21
CA THR A 110 1.92 -8.80 -1.65
C THR A 110 3.11 -8.24 -2.43
N CYS A 111 3.56 -7.03 -2.06
CA CYS A 111 4.73 -6.43 -2.72
C CYS A 111 5.98 -7.28 -2.53
N GLU A 112 6.10 -7.97 -1.40
CA GLU A 112 7.25 -8.82 -1.11
C GLU A 112 7.15 -10.18 -1.80
N ASN A 113 6.00 -10.50 -2.38
CA ASN A 113 5.79 -11.73 -3.14
C ASN A 113 5.97 -11.41 -4.63
N GLU A 114 7.16 -11.70 -5.16
CA GLU A 114 7.55 -11.35 -6.53
C GLU A 114 6.51 -11.81 -7.55
N THR A 115 6.09 -13.05 -7.47
CA THR A 115 5.16 -13.61 -8.45
C THR A 115 3.83 -12.89 -8.40
N LEU A 116 3.32 -12.65 -7.20
CA LEU A 116 2.00 -12.04 -7.04
C LEU A 116 2.00 -10.58 -7.44
N ILE A 117 3.03 -9.84 -7.04
CA ILE A 117 3.05 -8.40 -7.36
C ILE A 117 3.22 -8.17 -8.86
N GLN A 118 4.02 -9.01 -9.53
CA GLN A 118 4.17 -8.89 -10.97
C GLN A 118 2.87 -9.24 -11.68
N ASP A 119 2.15 -10.24 -11.18
CA ASP A 119 0.88 -10.60 -11.76
C ASP A 119 -0.14 -9.47 -11.62
N LEU A 120 -0.25 -8.88 -10.43
CA LEU A 120 -1.17 -7.76 -10.22
C LEU A 120 -0.81 -6.56 -11.10
N PHE A 121 0.50 -6.28 -11.22
CA PHE A 121 0.93 -5.13 -12.00
C PHE A 121 0.55 -5.24 -13.47
N LEU A 122 0.43 -6.45 -13.99
CA LEU A 122 0.00 -6.62 -15.39
C LEU A 122 -1.37 -5.98 -15.64
N ARG A 123 -2.20 -5.87 -14.62
CA ARG A 123 -3.55 -5.34 -14.75
C ARG A 123 -3.68 -3.90 -14.26
N ALA A 124 -2.59 -3.31 -13.76
CA ALA A 124 -2.62 -1.90 -13.38
C ALA A 124 -2.67 -1.03 -14.63
N GLU A 125 -3.45 0.05 -14.55
CA GLU A 125 -3.64 0.97 -15.68
C GLU A 125 -3.14 2.34 -15.33
N LEU A 126 -2.53 3.01 -16.32
CA LEU A 126 -2.10 4.39 -16.15
C LEU A 126 -3.32 5.30 -16.01
N ASP A 127 -3.17 6.34 -15.19
CA ASP A 127 -4.20 7.37 -15.06
C ASP A 127 -4.19 8.34 -16.23
#